data_c7e69013ff4c3db68d971a4a93633545
#
_entry.id   c7e69013ff4c3db68d971a4a93633545
#
_cell.length_a   1.000
_cell.length_b   1.000
_cell.length_c   1.000
_cell.angle_alpha   90.00
_cell.angle_beta   90.00
_cell.angle_gamma   90.00
#
_symmetry.space_group_name_H-M   'P 1'
#
loop_
_entity.id
_entity.type
_entity.pdbx_description
1 polymer ?
#
loop_
_entity_poly.entity_id
_entity_poly.type
_entity_poly.pdbx_seq_one_letter_code
_entity_poly.pdbx_strand_id
1 'polypeptide(L)'
;PRDAQVWDSVLHIAQGDTLDLDALVEQLVRMGYERQYQVDNIGQFALRGGILDIFPLTEENPVRIELWDDEVDTLRTFDVESQKSIENIEKLVVYPACELVLSTEEKAEGIRRLLKEAEAFSDKLRKEMKTEEAYRALSQAKELAQEWEELSETAGMDAFLSYFCRERWSLLDYFDPADTFVFFDELSRSAERGRQTELEFSESMKQ
;
A
#
# COMPACT_ATOMS: atom_id res chain seq x y z
N PRO A 1 -7.62 -1.43 14.82
CA PRO A 1 -8.84 -2.05 14.30
C PRO A 1 -8.48 -3.42 13.72
N ARG A 2 -9.18 -4.46 14.17
CA ARG A 2 -8.89 -5.85 13.77
C ARG A 2 -9.26 -6.14 12.31
N ASP A 3 -9.98 -5.24 11.69
CA ASP A 3 -10.56 -5.38 10.34
C ASP A 3 -9.86 -4.52 9.27
N ALA A 4 -8.69 -3.96 9.58
CA ALA A 4 -7.91 -3.27 8.57
C ALA A 4 -7.36 -4.30 7.57
N GLN A 5 -7.66 -4.14 6.28
CA GLN A 5 -7.21 -5.00 5.16
C GLN A 5 -5.70 -5.29 5.19
N VAL A 6 -4.92 -4.41 5.79
CA VAL A 6 -3.47 -4.55 5.99
C VAL A 6 -3.13 -5.80 6.80
N TRP A 7 -3.92 -6.15 7.84
CA TRP A 7 -3.66 -7.32 8.69
C TRP A 7 -3.94 -8.65 7.98
N ASP A 8 -4.93 -8.66 7.08
CA ASP A 8 -5.26 -9.85 6.28
C ASP A 8 -4.20 -10.12 5.20
N SER A 9 -3.34 -9.12 4.94
CA SER A 9 -2.27 -9.19 3.93
C SER A 9 -0.90 -9.57 4.53
N VAL A 10 -0.80 -9.75 5.85
CA VAL A 10 0.47 -10.17 6.49
C VAL A 10 0.80 -11.60 6.08
N LEU A 11 2.03 -11.81 5.55
CA LEU A 11 2.53 -13.12 5.20
C LEU A 11 3.26 -13.75 6.40
N HIS A 12 2.97 -15.01 6.63
CA HIS A 12 3.69 -15.85 7.58
C HIS A 12 4.33 -17.00 6.79
N ILE A 13 5.65 -17.12 6.85
CA ILE A 13 6.42 -18.14 6.14
C ILE A 13 7.28 -18.85 7.16
N ALA A 14 7.20 -20.18 7.20
CA ALA A 14 8.00 -21.01 8.08
C ALA A 14 8.67 -22.15 7.28
N GLN A 15 9.74 -22.70 7.85
CA GLN A 15 10.38 -23.88 7.28
C GLN A 15 9.39 -25.06 7.23
N GLY A 16 9.31 -25.75 6.10
CA GLY A 16 8.37 -26.82 5.81
C GLY A 16 7.01 -26.37 5.24
N ASP A 17 6.78 -25.07 5.10
CA ASP A 17 5.58 -24.57 4.42
C ASP A 17 5.65 -24.85 2.91
N THR A 18 4.50 -25.11 2.31
CA THR A 18 4.36 -25.21 0.85
C THR A 18 3.94 -23.87 0.28
N LEU A 19 4.70 -23.32 -0.67
CA LEU A 19 4.49 -22.00 -1.26
C LEU A 19 4.28 -22.10 -2.78
N ASP A 20 3.22 -21.45 -3.26
CA ASP A 20 3.07 -21.11 -4.67
C ASP A 20 3.83 -19.81 -4.94
N LEU A 21 4.99 -19.91 -5.61
CA LEU A 21 5.87 -18.79 -5.87
C LEU A 21 5.24 -17.72 -6.75
N ASP A 22 4.41 -18.10 -7.73
CA ASP A 22 3.77 -17.13 -8.61
C ASP A 22 2.72 -16.33 -7.84
N ALA A 23 1.88 -16.99 -7.04
CA ALA A 23 0.93 -16.34 -6.17
C ALA A 23 1.61 -15.46 -5.11
N LEU A 24 2.74 -15.91 -4.55
CA LEU A 24 3.51 -15.15 -3.57
C LEU A 24 4.14 -13.88 -4.18
N VAL A 25 4.67 -13.96 -5.40
CA VAL A 25 5.20 -12.80 -6.13
C VAL A 25 4.10 -11.77 -6.39
N GLU A 26 2.92 -12.19 -6.85
CA GLU A 26 1.78 -11.30 -7.03
C GLU A 26 1.34 -10.64 -5.71
N GLN A 27 1.37 -11.41 -4.62
CA GLN A 27 1.02 -10.88 -3.30
C GLN A 27 2.05 -9.87 -2.81
N LEU A 28 3.36 -10.11 -2.96
CA LEU A 28 4.42 -9.16 -2.60
C LEU A 28 4.29 -7.85 -3.38
N VAL A 29 4.03 -7.91 -4.69
CA VAL A 29 3.78 -6.70 -5.50
C VAL A 29 2.56 -5.93 -4.99
N ARG A 30 1.44 -6.61 -4.69
CA ARG A 30 0.25 -5.97 -4.10
C ARG A 30 0.53 -5.36 -2.72
N MET A 31 1.42 -5.96 -1.95
CA MET A 31 1.89 -5.45 -0.65
C MET A 31 2.87 -4.27 -0.78
N GLY A 32 3.18 -3.83 -2.00
CA GLY A 32 4.05 -2.68 -2.26
C GLY A 32 5.55 -2.99 -2.27
N TYR A 33 5.94 -4.28 -2.36
CA TYR A 33 7.33 -4.65 -2.53
C TYR A 33 7.75 -4.51 -4.00
N GLU A 34 8.92 -3.91 -4.22
CA GLU A 34 9.51 -3.77 -5.55
C GLU A 34 10.28 -5.02 -5.95
N ARG A 35 9.98 -5.56 -7.14
CA ARG A 35 10.76 -6.65 -7.71
C ARG A 35 12.07 -6.13 -8.31
N GLN A 36 13.19 -6.68 -7.83
CA GLN A 36 14.53 -6.33 -8.30
C GLN A 36 15.30 -7.59 -8.76
N TYR A 37 16.41 -7.38 -9.45
CA TYR A 37 17.31 -8.49 -9.78
C TYR A 37 18.04 -9.02 -8.54
N GLN A 38 18.41 -8.12 -7.63
CA GLN A 38 19.05 -8.36 -6.35
C GLN A 38 18.44 -7.41 -5.32
N VAL A 39 18.32 -7.87 -4.09
CA VAL A 39 17.79 -7.06 -2.98
C VAL A 39 18.93 -6.23 -2.37
N ASP A 40 18.76 -4.90 -2.41
CA ASP A 40 19.73 -3.94 -1.89
C ASP A 40 19.10 -3.01 -0.83
N ASN A 41 17.78 -2.84 -0.84
CA ASN A 41 17.06 -1.94 0.05
C ASN A 41 15.81 -2.59 0.66
N ILE A 42 15.38 -2.03 1.78
CA ILE A 42 14.11 -2.38 2.44
C ILE A 42 12.94 -2.19 1.46
N GLY A 43 11.97 -3.10 1.49
CA GLY A 43 10.80 -3.07 0.60
C GLY A 43 11.06 -3.69 -0.77
N GLN A 44 12.18 -4.36 -0.97
CA GLN A 44 12.53 -5.06 -2.21
C GLN A 44 12.43 -6.57 -2.06
N PHE A 45 12.19 -7.24 -3.19
CA PHE A 45 12.33 -8.69 -3.30
C PHE A 45 12.95 -9.10 -4.63
N ALA A 46 13.56 -10.28 -4.67
CA ALA A 46 14.15 -10.87 -5.87
C ALA A 46 13.83 -12.37 -5.92
N LEU A 47 13.39 -12.86 -7.08
CA LEU A 47 13.14 -14.28 -7.32
C LEU A 47 14.10 -14.81 -8.39
N ARG A 48 14.87 -15.84 -8.04
CA ARG A 48 15.85 -16.49 -8.92
C ARG A 48 15.74 -18.02 -8.79
N GLY A 49 15.01 -18.64 -9.72
CA GLY A 49 14.69 -20.06 -9.61
C GLY A 49 13.88 -20.35 -8.34
N GLY A 50 14.34 -21.29 -7.53
CA GLY A 50 13.73 -21.65 -6.23
C GLY A 50 14.23 -20.81 -5.04
N ILE A 51 14.82 -19.64 -5.27
CA ILE A 51 15.34 -18.75 -4.22
C ILE A 51 14.58 -17.43 -4.26
N LEU A 52 13.93 -17.10 -3.16
CA LEU A 52 13.26 -15.84 -2.94
C LEU A 52 13.98 -15.03 -1.86
N ASP A 53 14.52 -13.90 -2.24
CA ASP A 53 15.11 -12.92 -1.32
C ASP A 53 14.09 -11.80 -1.07
N ILE A 54 13.86 -11.45 0.20
CA ILE A 54 12.95 -10.36 0.60
C ILE A 54 13.65 -9.51 1.65
N PHE A 55 13.50 -8.18 1.56
CA PHE A 55 13.91 -7.27 2.63
C PHE A 55 12.67 -6.65 3.29
N PRO A 56 12.13 -7.27 4.35
CA PRO A 56 10.95 -6.77 5.05
C PRO A 56 11.22 -5.45 5.75
N LEU A 57 10.14 -4.66 5.99
CA LEU A 57 10.25 -3.36 6.66
C LEU A 57 10.69 -3.45 8.14
N THR A 58 10.46 -4.59 8.77
CA THR A 58 10.68 -4.80 10.22
C THR A 58 12.00 -5.50 10.53
N GLU A 59 12.72 -5.95 9.50
CA GLU A 59 13.96 -6.69 9.67
C GLU A 59 15.18 -5.81 9.41
N GLU A 60 16.26 -6.04 10.16
CA GLU A 60 17.53 -5.34 9.96
C GLU A 60 18.30 -5.85 8.72
N ASN A 61 18.07 -7.08 8.35
CA ASN A 61 18.71 -7.75 7.23
C ASN A 61 17.67 -8.42 6.32
N PRO A 62 17.93 -8.52 5.02
CA PRO A 62 17.09 -9.30 4.12
C PRO A 62 17.11 -10.79 4.46
N VAL A 63 16.04 -11.46 4.08
CA VAL A 63 15.85 -12.90 4.30
C VAL A 63 15.86 -13.63 2.96
N ARG A 64 16.65 -14.68 2.88
CA ARG A 64 16.68 -15.63 1.76
C ARG A 64 15.89 -16.87 2.12
N ILE A 65 14.92 -17.19 1.29
CA ILE A 65 14.05 -18.36 1.37
C ILE A 65 14.45 -19.28 0.24
N GLU A 66 14.95 -20.46 0.56
CA GLU A 66 15.30 -21.49 -0.42
C GLU A 66 14.22 -22.56 -0.41
N LEU A 67 13.72 -22.90 -1.60
CA LEU A 67 12.70 -23.92 -1.77
C LEU A 67 13.29 -25.18 -2.42
N TRP A 68 12.81 -26.32 -1.95
CA TRP A 68 12.96 -27.59 -2.62
C TRP A 68 11.61 -27.93 -3.27
N ASP A 69 11.55 -27.77 -4.61
CA ASP A 69 10.31 -27.79 -5.38
C ASP A 69 9.39 -26.62 -4.91
N ASP A 70 8.34 -26.92 -4.17
CA ASP A 70 7.40 -25.95 -3.59
C ASP A 70 7.48 -25.84 -2.05
N GLU A 71 8.31 -26.64 -1.39
CA GLU A 71 8.48 -26.65 0.06
C GLU A 71 9.64 -25.74 0.51
N VAL A 72 9.43 -24.95 1.55
CA VAL A 72 10.46 -24.10 2.17
C VAL A 72 11.48 -24.99 2.89
N ASP A 73 12.67 -25.15 2.29
CA ASP A 73 13.77 -25.91 2.86
C ASP A 73 14.53 -25.12 3.92
N THR A 74 14.94 -23.90 3.60
CA THR A 74 15.68 -23.03 4.54
C THR A 74 15.22 -21.57 4.48
N LEU A 75 15.27 -20.92 5.66
CA LEU A 75 15.18 -19.46 5.78
C LEU A 75 16.43 -18.96 6.50
N ARG A 76 17.06 -17.93 5.93
CA ARG A 76 18.25 -17.32 6.55
C ARG A 76 18.33 -15.83 6.27
N THR A 77 18.82 -15.08 7.24
CA THR A 77 19.22 -13.70 7.01
C THR A 77 20.54 -13.65 6.26
N PHE A 78 20.75 -12.57 5.50
CA PHE A 78 22.01 -12.37 4.78
C PHE A 78 22.41 -10.90 4.74
N ASP A 79 23.68 -10.65 4.58
CA ASP A 79 24.26 -9.32 4.46
C ASP A 79 24.12 -8.78 3.03
N VAL A 80 23.58 -7.56 2.91
CA VAL A 80 23.27 -6.93 1.60
C VAL A 80 24.51 -6.76 0.73
N GLU A 81 25.64 -6.32 1.30
CA GLU A 81 26.83 -6.01 0.53
C GLU A 81 27.57 -7.28 0.07
N SER A 82 27.79 -8.19 0.99
CA SER A 82 28.54 -9.43 0.70
C SER A 82 27.68 -10.58 0.18
N GLN A 83 26.35 -10.47 0.30
CA GLN A 83 25.37 -11.52 -0.04
C GLN A 83 25.59 -12.83 0.74
N LYS A 84 26.34 -12.80 1.83
CA LYS A 84 26.63 -13.96 2.67
C LYS A 84 25.56 -14.14 3.75
N SER A 85 25.19 -15.39 3.99
CA SER A 85 24.30 -15.76 5.08
C SER A 85 24.88 -15.36 6.44
N ILE A 86 24.00 -14.83 7.31
CA ILE A 86 24.31 -14.44 8.69
C ILE A 86 23.85 -15.55 9.64
N GLU A 87 22.55 -15.83 9.66
CA GLU A 87 21.96 -16.82 10.55
C GLU A 87 20.73 -17.50 9.92
N ASN A 88 20.40 -18.70 10.40
CA ASN A 88 19.16 -19.37 10.04
C ASN A 88 18.04 -18.90 10.96
N ILE A 89 16.83 -18.76 10.39
CA ILE A 89 15.62 -18.45 11.12
C ILE A 89 14.57 -19.53 10.84
N GLU A 90 13.64 -19.74 11.76
CA GLU A 90 12.59 -20.76 11.61
C GLU A 90 11.33 -20.22 10.95
N LYS A 91 11.08 -18.93 11.07
CA LYS A 91 9.89 -18.25 10.55
C LYS A 91 10.19 -16.82 10.19
N LEU A 92 9.42 -16.32 9.23
CA LEU A 92 9.44 -14.93 8.77
C LEU A 92 8.02 -14.36 8.78
N VAL A 93 7.87 -13.12 9.22
CA VAL A 93 6.61 -12.35 9.08
C VAL A 93 6.88 -11.18 8.17
N VAL A 94 6.13 -11.08 7.08
CA VAL A 94 6.27 -10.00 6.10
C VAL A 94 5.04 -9.11 6.17
N TYR A 95 5.24 -7.87 6.58
CA TYR A 95 4.19 -6.84 6.61
C TYR A 95 4.14 -6.10 5.27
N PRO A 96 2.98 -5.57 4.87
CA PRO A 96 2.88 -4.71 3.70
C PRO A 96 3.82 -3.52 3.76
N ALA A 97 4.43 -3.19 2.62
CA ALA A 97 5.29 -2.03 2.41
C ALA A 97 4.51 -0.79 1.95
N CYS A 98 3.21 -0.90 1.77
CA CYS A 98 2.31 0.19 1.41
C CYS A 98 1.09 0.24 2.35
N GLU A 99 0.45 1.41 2.42
CA GLU A 99 -0.75 1.60 3.24
C GLU A 99 -2.04 1.08 2.56
N LEU A 100 -2.01 0.90 1.25
CA LEU A 100 -3.16 0.50 0.45
C LEU A 100 -2.89 -0.82 -0.27
N VAL A 101 -3.36 -1.91 0.33
CA VAL A 101 -3.31 -3.24 -0.28
C VAL A 101 -4.69 -3.55 -0.84
N LEU A 102 -4.80 -3.67 -2.16
CA LEU A 102 -6.07 -3.90 -2.87
C LEU A 102 -6.06 -5.23 -3.60
N SER A 103 -7.18 -5.93 -3.54
CA SER A 103 -7.49 -6.98 -4.53
C SER A 103 -7.80 -6.37 -5.90
N THR A 104 -7.75 -7.17 -6.94
CA THR A 104 -8.11 -6.74 -8.30
C THR A 104 -9.54 -6.21 -8.36
N GLU A 105 -10.47 -6.83 -7.61
CA GLU A 105 -11.86 -6.43 -7.54
C GLU A 105 -12.04 -5.10 -6.81
N GLU A 106 -11.34 -4.88 -5.71
CA GLU A 106 -11.39 -3.62 -4.94
C GLU A 106 -10.82 -2.46 -5.73
N LYS A 107 -9.71 -2.71 -6.44
CA LYS A 107 -9.10 -1.74 -7.35
C LYS A 107 -10.07 -1.34 -8.45
N ALA A 108 -10.66 -2.30 -9.15
CA ALA A 108 -11.64 -2.05 -10.21
C ALA A 108 -12.90 -1.33 -9.69
N GLU A 109 -13.35 -1.65 -8.47
CA GLU A 109 -14.49 -0.95 -7.85
C GLU A 109 -14.16 0.49 -7.49
N GLY A 110 -12.95 0.75 -6.96
CA GLY A 110 -12.47 2.11 -6.66
C GLY A 110 -12.37 2.98 -7.91
N ILE A 111 -11.81 2.45 -9.00
CA ILE A 111 -11.74 3.12 -10.29
C ILE A 111 -13.15 3.46 -10.83
N ARG A 112 -14.08 2.53 -10.74
CA ARG A 112 -15.49 2.78 -11.15
C ARG A 112 -16.15 3.91 -10.36
N ARG A 113 -15.88 3.99 -9.04
CA ARG A 113 -16.39 5.07 -8.19
C ARG A 113 -15.80 6.42 -8.58
N LEU A 114 -14.47 6.48 -8.81
CA LEU A 114 -13.80 7.68 -9.28
C LEU A 114 -14.41 8.19 -10.59
N LEU A 115 -14.53 7.33 -11.59
CA LEU A 115 -15.09 7.71 -12.89
C LEU A 115 -16.55 8.19 -12.80
N LYS A 116 -17.37 7.51 -12.00
CA LYS A 116 -18.77 7.90 -11.77
C LYS A 116 -18.88 9.29 -11.11
N GLU A 117 -18.03 9.59 -10.14
CA GLU A 117 -18.01 10.90 -9.48
C GLU A 117 -17.49 11.99 -10.42
N ALA A 118 -16.45 11.71 -11.20
CA ALA A 118 -15.92 12.62 -12.21
C ALA A 118 -16.96 12.94 -13.30
N GLU A 119 -17.75 11.97 -13.75
CA GLU A 119 -18.86 12.20 -14.67
C GLU A 119 -19.93 13.11 -14.06
N ALA A 120 -20.36 12.83 -12.83
CA ALA A 120 -21.34 13.65 -12.13
C ALA A 120 -20.84 15.10 -11.91
N PHE A 121 -19.56 15.25 -11.57
CA PHE A 121 -18.92 16.57 -11.41
C PHE A 121 -18.82 17.31 -12.75
N SER A 122 -18.41 16.62 -13.82
CA SER A 122 -18.39 17.19 -15.18
C SER A 122 -19.76 17.68 -15.63
N ASP A 123 -20.83 16.91 -15.37
CA ASP A 123 -22.19 17.29 -15.70
C ASP A 123 -22.67 18.53 -14.89
N LYS A 124 -22.25 18.64 -13.64
CA LYS A 124 -22.50 19.84 -12.82
C LYS A 124 -21.82 21.07 -13.41
N LEU A 125 -20.52 20.96 -13.76
CA LEU A 125 -19.78 22.07 -14.38
C LEU A 125 -20.39 22.51 -15.73
N ARG A 126 -20.85 21.55 -16.53
CA ARG A 126 -21.56 21.88 -17.80
C ARG A 126 -22.84 22.68 -17.58
N LYS A 127 -23.61 22.35 -16.52
CA LYS A 127 -24.81 23.12 -16.15
C LYS A 127 -24.47 24.53 -15.69
N GLU A 128 -23.27 24.73 -15.13
CA GLU A 128 -22.72 26.03 -14.75
C GLU A 128 -22.04 26.78 -15.92
N MET A 129 -22.15 26.26 -17.15
CA MET A 129 -21.52 26.81 -18.37
C MET A 129 -19.97 26.75 -18.35
N LYS A 130 -19.36 25.94 -17.50
CA LYS A 130 -17.91 25.72 -17.37
C LYS A 130 -17.47 24.51 -18.17
N THR A 131 -17.57 24.59 -19.50
CA THR A 131 -17.40 23.45 -20.39
C THR A 131 -15.95 22.96 -20.48
N GLU A 132 -14.97 23.88 -20.40
CA GLU A 132 -13.54 23.52 -20.45
C GLU A 132 -13.12 22.81 -19.18
N GLU A 133 -13.53 23.29 -18.00
CA GLU A 133 -13.24 22.66 -16.71
C GLU A 133 -13.93 21.29 -16.64
N ALA A 134 -15.16 21.16 -17.13
CA ALA A 134 -15.86 19.90 -17.20
C ALA A 134 -15.11 18.85 -18.03
N TYR A 135 -14.61 19.24 -19.20
CA TYR A 135 -13.83 18.37 -20.06
C TYR A 135 -12.51 17.98 -19.40
N ARG A 136 -11.77 18.94 -18.83
CA ARG A 136 -10.47 18.70 -18.16
C ARG A 136 -10.62 17.74 -17.00
N ALA A 137 -11.57 17.95 -16.09
CA ALA A 137 -11.81 17.10 -14.94
C ALA A 137 -12.10 15.64 -15.35
N LEU A 138 -12.96 15.44 -16.35
CA LEU A 138 -13.29 14.11 -16.81
C LEU A 138 -12.11 13.43 -17.55
N SER A 139 -11.34 14.19 -18.33
CA SER A 139 -10.16 13.68 -19.02
C SER A 139 -9.11 13.20 -18.05
N GLN A 140 -8.78 14.02 -17.04
CA GLN A 140 -7.81 13.65 -15.99
C GLN A 140 -8.23 12.39 -15.22
N ALA A 141 -9.51 12.28 -14.85
CA ALA A 141 -10.00 11.08 -14.17
C ALA A 141 -9.89 9.82 -15.05
N LYS A 142 -10.12 9.93 -16.35
CA LYS A 142 -9.96 8.81 -17.29
C LYS A 142 -8.50 8.43 -17.50
N GLU A 143 -7.61 9.40 -17.59
CA GLU A 143 -6.16 9.18 -17.70
C GLU A 143 -5.63 8.45 -16.47
N LEU A 144 -6.01 8.90 -15.26
CA LEU A 144 -5.68 8.23 -14.00
C LEU A 144 -6.25 6.80 -13.94
N ALA A 145 -7.50 6.62 -14.34
CA ALA A 145 -8.14 5.31 -14.35
C ALA A 145 -7.41 4.33 -15.27
N GLN A 146 -7.01 4.77 -16.46
CA GLN A 146 -6.26 3.96 -17.41
C GLN A 146 -4.87 3.63 -16.87
N GLU A 147 -4.16 4.60 -16.31
CA GLU A 147 -2.85 4.39 -15.68
C GLU A 147 -2.95 3.33 -14.58
N TRP A 148 -3.94 3.44 -13.71
CA TRP A 148 -4.13 2.48 -12.61
C TRP A 148 -4.57 1.09 -13.09
N GLU A 149 -5.33 0.98 -14.17
CA GLU A 149 -5.65 -0.33 -14.77
C GLU A 149 -4.42 -1.04 -15.34
N GLU A 150 -3.49 -0.29 -15.92
CA GLU A 150 -2.26 -0.81 -16.52
C GLU A 150 -1.18 -1.16 -15.48
N LEU A 151 -1.13 -0.45 -14.34
CA LEU A 151 -0.14 -0.66 -13.30
C LEU A 151 -0.55 -1.83 -12.37
N SER A 152 0.40 -2.70 -12.07
CA SER A 152 0.23 -3.73 -11.03
C SER A 152 0.33 -3.14 -9.63
N GLU A 153 0.96 -1.99 -9.48
CA GLU A 153 1.23 -1.30 -8.23
C GLU A 153 0.08 -0.35 -7.86
N THR A 154 -0.01 -0.02 -6.55
CA THR A 154 -0.98 0.94 -6.01
C THR A 154 -0.38 2.36 -5.87
N ALA A 155 0.77 2.61 -6.52
CA ALA A 155 1.46 3.88 -6.45
C ALA A 155 0.55 5.04 -6.90
N GLY A 156 0.50 6.10 -6.08
CA GLY A 156 -0.32 7.28 -6.35
C GLY A 156 -1.82 7.14 -6.02
N MET A 157 -2.30 5.94 -5.65
CA MET A 157 -3.70 5.74 -5.25
C MET A 157 -3.98 6.20 -3.82
N ASP A 158 -2.96 6.36 -2.99
CA ASP A 158 -3.04 6.81 -1.60
C ASP A 158 -3.71 8.18 -1.46
N ALA A 159 -3.48 9.10 -2.40
CA ALA A 159 -4.18 10.38 -2.48
C ALA A 159 -5.71 10.24 -2.71
N PHE A 160 -6.16 9.07 -3.16
CA PHE A 160 -7.53 8.77 -3.54
C PHE A 160 -8.17 7.67 -2.68
N LEU A 161 -7.69 7.46 -1.47
CA LEU A 161 -8.14 6.42 -0.53
C LEU A 161 -9.67 6.35 -0.38
N SER A 162 -10.38 7.48 -0.48
CA SER A 162 -11.84 7.55 -0.36
C SER A 162 -12.60 6.74 -1.41
N TYR A 163 -11.97 6.45 -2.55
CA TYR A 163 -12.58 5.64 -3.60
C TYR A 163 -12.35 4.14 -3.38
N PHE A 164 -11.26 3.78 -2.74
CA PHE A 164 -10.83 2.40 -2.54
C PHE A 164 -11.25 1.84 -1.18
N CYS A 165 -11.12 2.64 -0.11
CA CYS A 165 -11.44 2.22 1.24
C CYS A 165 -12.84 2.66 1.64
N ARG A 166 -13.69 1.71 2.08
CA ARG A 166 -15.02 2.04 2.63
C ARG A 166 -14.94 2.61 4.03
N GLU A 167 -14.01 2.14 4.81
CA GLU A 167 -13.75 2.56 6.18
C GLU A 167 -12.38 3.21 6.26
N ARG A 168 -12.27 4.25 7.06
CA ARG A 168 -11.04 4.98 7.31
C ARG A 168 -10.78 4.98 8.80
N TRP A 169 -9.55 4.67 9.15
CA TRP A 169 -9.11 4.59 10.53
C TRP A 169 -8.11 5.72 10.80
N SER A 170 -8.32 6.46 11.87
CA SER A 170 -7.37 7.43 12.39
C SER A 170 -6.41 6.74 13.35
N LEU A 171 -5.30 7.40 13.69
CA LEU A 171 -4.38 6.88 14.72
C LEU A 171 -5.11 6.54 16.03
N LEU A 172 -6.16 7.29 16.38
CA LEU A 172 -6.91 7.08 17.62
C LEU A 172 -7.73 5.79 17.61
N ASP A 173 -8.12 5.30 16.42
CA ASP A 173 -8.92 4.07 16.29
C ASP A 173 -8.11 2.81 16.60
N TYR A 174 -6.77 2.91 16.67
CA TYR A 174 -5.89 1.81 17.09
C TYR A 174 -5.84 1.61 18.61
N PHE A 175 -6.37 2.54 19.39
CA PHE A 175 -6.37 2.49 20.84
C PHE A 175 -7.74 2.12 21.38
N ASP A 176 -7.79 1.30 22.43
CA ASP A 176 -9.03 1.01 23.12
C ASP A 176 -9.46 2.22 23.97
N PRO A 177 -10.63 2.84 23.72
CA PRO A 177 -11.11 3.97 24.48
C PRO A 177 -11.31 3.67 25.97
N ALA A 178 -11.48 2.39 26.34
CA ALA A 178 -11.65 1.98 27.74
C ALA A 178 -10.34 2.02 28.54
N ASP A 179 -9.19 1.82 27.87
CA ASP A 179 -7.88 1.68 28.49
C ASP A 179 -6.90 2.79 28.09
N THR A 180 -7.35 3.77 27.30
CA THR A 180 -6.46 4.79 26.73
C THR A 180 -6.84 6.20 27.16
N PHE A 181 -5.88 6.96 27.62
CA PHE A 181 -5.99 8.40 27.87
C PHE A 181 -5.19 9.17 26.81
N VAL A 182 -5.88 10.10 26.13
CA VAL A 182 -5.26 10.97 25.12
C VAL A 182 -5.04 12.35 25.72
N PHE A 183 -3.80 12.81 25.76
CA PHE A 183 -3.42 14.13 26.23
C PHE A 183 -3.05 15.02 25.04
N PHE A 184 -3.72 16.17 24.93
CA PHE A 184 -3.37 17.19 23.94
C PHE A 184 -2.60 18.29 24.63
N ASP A 185 -1.35 18.45 24.24
CA ASP A 185 -0.56 19.62 24.62
C ASP A 185 -0.86 20.77 23.64
N GLU A 186 -1.06 21.98 24.15
CA GLU A 186 -1.41 23.18 23.38
C GLU A 186 -2.60 22.97 22.41
N LEU A 187 -3.73 22.44 22.89
CA LEU A 187 -4.91 22.11 22.08
C LEU A 187 -5.33 23.27 21.14
N SER A 188 -5.30 24.51 21.64
CA SER A 188 -5.68 25.69 20.82
C SER A 188 -4.75 25.87 19.62
N ARG A 189 -3.45 25.67 19.81
CA ARG A 189 -2.44 25.75 18.75
C ARG A 189 -2.58 24.64 17.74
N SER A 190 -2.83 23.43 18.21
CA SER A 190 -3.09 22.28 17.34
C SER A 190 -4.34 22.46 16.48
N ALA A 191 -5.42 22.99 17.06
CA ALA A 191 -6.65 23.29 16.35
C ALA A 191 -6.47 24.43 15.32
N GLU A 192 -5.68 25.47 15.66
CA GLU A 192 -5.35 26.56 14.73
C GLU A 192 -4.53 26.04 13.54
N ARG A 193 -3.52 25.18 13.81
CA ARG A 193 -2.73 24.56 12.76
C ARG A 193 -3.60 23.73 11.83
N GLY A 194 -4.52 22.92 12.37
CA GLY A 194 -5.47 22.14 11.57
C GLY A 194 -6.31 23.00 10.64
N ARG A 195 -6.88 24.09 11.15
CA ARG A 195 -7.65 25.07 10.32
C ARG A 195 -6.79 25.70 9.23
N GLN A 196 -5.56 26.05 9.55
CA GLN A 196 -4.63 26.64 8.59
C GLN A 196 -4.31 25.66 7.46
N THR A 197 -4.01 24.38 7.79
CA THR A 197 -3.77 23.33 6.81
C THR A 197 -4.97 23.10 5.90
N GLU A 198 -6.19 23.10 6.45
CA GLU A 198 -7.42 22.95 5.67
C GLU A 198 -7.63 24.12 4.69
N LEU A 199 -7.32 25.36 5.12
CA LEU A 199 -7.38 26.54 4.25
C LEU A 199 -6.34 26.45 3.12
N GLU A 200 -5.09 26.14 3.43
CA GLU A 200 -4.00 25.97 2.46
C GLU A 200 -4.35 24.90 1.42
N PHE A 201 -4.89 23.76 1.87
CA PHE A 201 -5.37 22.71 0.98
C PHE A 201 -6.50 23.19 0.07
N SER A 202 -7.50 23.87 0.64
CA SER A 202 -8.63 24.39 -0.14
C SER A 202 -8.24 25.48 -1.16
N GLU A 203 -7.17 26.23 -0.89
CA GLU A 203 -6.60 27.23 -1.80
C GLU A 203 -5.81 26.57 -2.93
N SER A 204 -5.02 25.54 -2.62
CA SER A 204 -4.26 24.78 -3.62
C SER A 204 -5.16 24.07 -4.63
N MET A 205 -6.36 23.64 -4.21
CA MET A 205 -7.36 23.02 -5.08
C MET A 205 -8.07 24.00 -6.03
N LYS A 206 -7.88 25.32 -5.86
CA LYS A 206 -8.49 26.36 -6.73
C LYS A 206 -7.56 26.85 -7.84
N GLN A 207 -6.28 26.47 -7.78
CA GLN A 207 -5.27 26.76 -8.81
C GLN A 207 -5.25 25.66 -9.88
#